data_e466e4d2c44638922d6582cca362ddda
#
_entry.id   e466e4d2c44638922d6582cca362ddda
#
_cell.length_a   1.000
_cell.length_b   1.000
_cell.length_c   1.000
_cell.angle_alpha   90.00
_cell.angle_beta   90.00
_cell.angle_gamma   90.00
#
_symmetry.space_group_name_H-M   'P 1'
#
loop_
_entity.id
_entity.type
_entity.pdbx_description
1 polymer ?
#
loop_
_entity_poly.entity_id
_entity_poly.type
_entity_poly.pdbx_seq_one_letter_code
_entity_poly.pdbx_strand_id
1 'polypeptide(L)'
;MKIFFIRHGETTGDVENRYGGDYNDHLSEKGKQQSLNLSRNLSSKGIEIIYSSPLIRAQETSITLSTQLQCEIITIPNLKERNQYGILTGMNKDEAKQKYPNEVELLKDRLNTVEKAESYEDFSKRLADAFDEIVDNSKYVAIAIVAHGGPLRVLFRDILKWGEISDLGDCAYVELEKIDKKFKLIHSEGFNRNFQIPS
;
A
#
# COMPACT_ATOMS: atom_id res chain seq x y z
N MET A 1 -3.98 4.75 19.91
CA MET A 1 -3.08 3.88 19.15
C MET A 1 -2.56 4.65 17.94
N LYS A 2 -1.25 4.56 17.63
CA LYS A 2 -0.65 5.13 16.42
C LYS A 2 -0.60 4.08 15.32
N ILE A 3 -0.89 4.47 14.09
CA ILE A 3 -0.90 3.59 12.92
C ILE A 3 -0.07 4.24 11.82
N PHE A 4 0.95 3.54 11.35
CA PHE A 4 1.76 3.96 10.20
C PHE A 4 1.37 3.10 9.00
N PHE A 5 0.61 3.65 8.05
CA PHE A 5 0.25 2.93 6.83
C PHE A 5 1.24 3.33 5.72
N ILE A 6 1.96 2.36 5.18
CA ILE A 6 3.18 2.56 4.39
C ILE A 6 3.04 1.88 3.03
N ARG A 7 3.39 2.55 1.94
CA ARG A 7 3.64 1.93 0.62
C ARG A 7 5.06 1.39 0.57
N HIS A 8 5.25 0.22 -0.06
CA HIS A 8 6.57 -0.35 -0.35
C HIS A 8 7.47 0.59 -1.18
N GLY A 9 8.78 0.30 -1.25
CA GLY A 9 9.74 1.00 -2.09
C GLY A 9 9.60 0.68 -3.58
N GLU A 10 10.36 1.40 -4.43
CA GLU A 10 10.40 1.16 -5.89
C GLU A 10 10.74 -0.29 -6.21
N THR A 11 10.09 -0.83 -7.26
CA THR A 11 10.24 -2.24 -7.65
C THR A 11 10.99 -2.40 -8.98
N THR A 12 11.45 -3.62 -9.24
CA THR A 12 12.00 -3.99 -10.56
C THR A 12 10.95 -3.86 -11.66
N GLY A 13 9.68 -4.16 -11.36
CA GLY A 13 8.56 -3.97 -12.29
C GLY A 13 8.29 -2.51 -12.64
N ASP A 14 8.48 -1.57 -11.68
CA ASP A 14 8.39 -0.13 -11.95
C ASP A 14 9.50 0.31 -12.92
N VAL A 15 10.75 -0.14 -12.69
CA VAL A 15 11.90 0.15 -13.56
C VAL A 15 11.71 -0.40 -14.97
N GLU A 16 11.14 -1.59 -15.11
CA GLU A 16 10.87 -2.27 -16.37
C GLU A 16 9.57 -1.81 -17.05
N ASN A 17 8.88 -0.79 -16.50
CA ASN A 17 7.62 -0.28 -17.03
C ASN A 17 6.53 -1.36 -17.15
N ARG A 18 6.37 -2.22 -16.14
CA ARG A 18 5.38 -3.30 -16.12
C ARG A 18 4.09 -2.89 -15.41
N TYR A 19 3.01 -3.58 -15.73
CA TYR A 19 1.79 -3.55 -14.92
C TYR A 19 1.99 -4.38 -13.65
N GLY A 20 2.04 -3.70 -12.50
CA GLY A 20 2.26 -4.32 -11.19
C GLY A 20 1.03 -5.11 -10.70
N GLY A 21 0.16 -4.45 -9.93
CA GLY A 21 -0.96 -5.13 -9.27
C GLY A 21 -0.44 -6.20 -8.30
N ASP A 22 -0.92 -7.42 -8.43
CA ASP A 22 -0.44 -8.56 -7.64
C ASP A 22 0.77 -9.28 -8.28
N TYR A 23 1.42 -8.71 -9.32
CA TYR A 23 2.71 -9.16 -9.82
C TYR A 23 3.74 -9.17 -8.69
N ASN A 24 4.42 -10.30 -8.52
CA ASN A 24 5.26 -10.52 -7.35
C ASN A 24 6.73 -10.20 -7.66
N ASP A 25 7.06 -8.94 -7.75
CA ASP A 25 8.38 -8.40 -8.05
C ASP A 25 9.17 -7.98 -6.79
N HIS A 26 10.47 -7.84 -6.94
CA HIS A 26 11.41 -7.42 -5.91
C HIS A 26 11.56 -5.89 -5.87
N LEU A 27 12.09 -5.38 -4.76
CA LEU A 27 12.58 -4.00 -4.71
C LEU A 27 13.74 -3.80 -5.68
N SER A 28 13.77 -2.64 -6.36
CA SER A 28 14.97 -2.16 -7.06
C SER A 28 16.06 -1.77 -6.05
N GLU A 29 17.28 -1.52 -6.51
CA GLU A 29 18.34 -1.00 -5.63
C GLU A 29 17.94 0.35 -5.01
N LYS A 30 17.24 1.19 -5.77
CA LYS A 30 16.68 2.44 -5.25
C LYS A 30 15.58 2.17 -4.22
N GLY A 31 14.69 1.19 -4.45
CA GLY A 31 13.65 0.79 -3.50
C GLY A 31 14.22 0.29 -2.16
N LYS A 32 15.31 -0.47 -2.19
CA LYS A 32 16.04 -0.88 -0.98
C LYS A 32 16.58 0.33 -0.20
N GLN A 33 17.16 1.30 -0.91
CA GLN A 33 17.67 2.52 -0.26
C GLN A 33 16.54 3.39 0.29
N GLN A 34 15.41 3.49 -0.42
CA GLN A 34 14.20 4.18 0.07
C GLN A 34 13.69 3.55 1.36
N SER A 35 13.61 2.21 1.42
CA SER A 35 13.18 1.46 2.60
C SER A 35 14.14 1.68 3.79
N LEU A 36 15.45 1.75 3.53
CA LEU A 36 16.45 2.04 4.56
C LEU A 36 16.31 3.48 5.09
N ASN A 37 16.06 4.45 4.24
CA ASN A 37 15.83 5.83 4.66
C ASN A 37 14.54 5.96 5.49
N LEU A 38 13.46 5.32 5.05
CA LEU A 38 12.20 5.26 5.78
C LEU A 38 12.38 4.64 7.17
N SER A 39 13.13 3.53 7.28
CA SER A 39 13.38 2.87 8.57
C SER A 39 14.09 3.78 9.57
N ARG A 40 15.01 4.62 9.11
CA ARG A 40 15.69 5.64 9.94
C ARG A 40 14.71 6.73 10.38
N ASN A 41 13.87 7.23 9.48
CA ASN A 41 12.86 8.26 9.80
C ASN A 41 11.84 7.77 10.84
N LEU A 42 11.51 6.48 10.81
CA LEU A 42 10.56 5.86 11.74
C LEU A 42 11.18 5.33 13.03
N SER A 43 12.51 5.34 13.20
CA SER A 43 13.22 4.72 14.34
C SER A 43 12.81 5.24 15.72
N SER A 44 12.40 6.51 15.81
CA SER A 44 11.94 7.13 17.07
C SER A 44 10.42 7.10 17.29
N LYS A 45 9.66 6.43 16.42
CA LYS A 45 8.19 6.46 16.44
C LYS A 45 7.57 5.43 17.39
N GLY A 46 8.36 4.51 17.93
CA GLY A 46 7.92 3.51 18.90
C GLY A 46 7.05 2.39 18.29
N ILE A 47 7.24 2.09 17.01
CA ILE A 47 6.51 1.01 16.33
C ILE A 47 6.92 -0.32 16.97
N GLU A 48 5.93 -1.11 17.41
CA GLU A 48 6.10 -2.36 18.16
C GLU A 48 5.89 -3.62 17.31
N ILE A 49 5.15 -3.48 16.19
CA ILE A 49 4.80 -4.58 15.30
C ILE A 49 4.60 -4.07 13.87
N ILE A 50 4.91 -4.91 12.87
CA ILE A 50 4.65 -4.65 11.46
C ILE A 50 3.67 -5.68 10.93
N TYR A 51 2.54 -5.25 10.40
CA TYR A 51 1.64 -6.05 9.58
C TYR A 51 2.00 -5.82 8.11
N SER A 52 2.27 -6.89 7.37
CA SER A 52 2.78 -6.77 5.99
C SER A 52 1.93 -7.51 4.98
N SER A 53 1.77 -6.92 3.80
CA SER A 53 1.30 -7.63 2.61
C SER A 53 2.20 -8.85 2.31
N PRO A 54 1.66 -9.93 1.74
CA PRO A 54 2.45 -11.11 1.36
C PRO A 54 3.33 -10.91 0.12
N LEU A 55 3.15 -9.83 -0.66
CA LEU A 55 3.94 -9.60 -1.87
C LEU A 55 5.39 -9.24 -1.55
N ILE A 56 6.34 -9.78 -2.32
CA ILE A 56 7.79 -9.72 -2.05
C ILE A 56 8.26 -8.30 -1.77
N ARG A 57 7.90 -7.32 -2.59
CA ARG A 57 8.29 -5.91 -2.41
C ARG A 57 7.87 -5.32 -1.06
N ALA A 58 6.68 -5.70 -0.55
CA ALA A 58 6.21 -5.27 0.76
C ALA A 58 6.93 -6.03 1.88
N GLN A 59 7.21 -7.32 1.69
CA GLN A 59 8.00 -8.12 2.64
C GLN A 59 9.44 -7.58 2.74
N GLU A 60 10.10 -7.28 1.64
CA GLU A 60 11.46 -6.72 1.63
C GLU A 60 11.51 -5.34 2.31
N THR A 61 10.50 -4.49 2.07
CA THR A 61 10.35 -3.21 2.80
C THR A 61 10.17 -3.47 4.30
N SER A 62 9.29 -4.42 4.67
CA SER A 62 9.01 -4.76 6.07
C SER A 62 10.23 -5.35 6.79
N ILE A 63 11.02 -6.19 6.12
CA ILE A 63 12.27 -6.75 6.67
C ILE A 63 13.26 -5.64 6.99
N THR A 64 13.42 -4.67 6.09
CA THR A 64 14.30 -3.51 6.32
C THR A 64 13.84 -2.69 7.53
N LEU A 65 12.54 -2.43 7.64
CA LEU A 65 11.95 -1.74 8.79
C LEU A 65 12.12 -2.54 10.08
N SER A 66 11.76 -3.82 10.09
CA SER A 66 11.84 -4.72 11.23
C SER A 66 13.27 -4.80 11.81
N THR A 67 14.26 -4.91 10.93
CA THR A 67 15.67 -4.95 11.33
C THR A 67 16.08 -3.67 12.07
N GLN A 68 15.67 -2.50 11.60
CA GLN A 68 16.00 -1.21 12.23
C GLN A 68 15.18 -0.96 13.49
N LEU A 69 13.89 -1.33 13.49
CA LEU A 69 12.95 -1.06 14.57
C LEU A 69 12.95 -2.14 15.65
N GLN A 70 13.59 -3.28 15.39
CA GLN A 70 13.66 -4.45 16.27
C GLN A 70 12.28 -4.99 16.67
N CYS A 71 11.36 -5.06 15.72
CA CYS A 71 9.99 -5.55 15.92
C CYS A 71 9.65 -6.70 14.96
N GLU A 72 8.66 -7.51 15.33
CA GLU A 72 8.20 -8.64 14.53
C GLU A 72 7.37 -8.22 13.32
N ILE A 73 7.29 -9.13 12.32
CA ILE A 73 6.44 -8.99 11.14
C ILE A 73 5.37 -10.07 11.18
N ILE A 74 4.10 -9.66 11.00
CA ILE A 74 2.97 -10.56 10.78
C ILE A 74 2.48 -10.34 9.34
N THR A 75 2.47 -11.41 8.54
CA THR A 75 1.99 -11.35 7.16
C THR A 75 0.46 -11.49 7.13
N ILE A 76 -0.21 -10.53 6.51
CA ILE A 76 -1.67 -10.49 6.35
C ILE A 76 -2.02 -10.63 4.86
N PRO A 77 -2.59 -11.76 4.41
CA PRO A 77 -2.89 -12.02 3.00
C PRO A 77 -3.76 -10.93 2.34
N ASN A 78 -4.72 -10.40 3.08
CA ASN A 78 -5.68 -9.41 2.59
C ASN A 78 -5.10 -7.99 2.43
N LEU A 79 -3.84 -7.73 2.82
CA LEU A 79 -3.14 -6.48 2.56
C LEU A 79 -2.48 -6.42 1.17
N LYS A 80 -2.56 -7.47 0.35
CA LYS A 80 -1.96 -7.46 -1.00
C LYS A 80 -2.59 -6.40 -1.89
N GLU A 81 -1.84 -5.96 -2.91
CA GLU A 81 -2.35 -5.04 -3.93
C GLU A 81 -3.53 -5.65 -4.70
N ARG A 82 -4.36 -4.81 -5.28
CA ARG A 82 -5.42 -5.25 -6.17
C ARG A 82 -4.81 -5.92 -7.42
N ASN A 83 -5.29 -7.09 -7.76
CA ASN A 83 -5.06 -7.62 -9.11
C ASN A 83 -5.94 -6.85 -10.12
N GLN A 84 -5.65 -5.56 -10.32
CA GLN A 84 -6.45 -4.74 -11.24
C GLN A 84 -6.13 -4.96 -12.70
N TYR A 85 -5.00 -5.59 -12.99
CA TYR A 85 -4.50 -5.74 -14.36
C TYR A 85 -4.84 -7.09 -15.00
N GLY A 86 -5.29 -8.09 -14.20
CA GLY A 86 -5.73 -9.39 -14.68
C GLY A 86 -4.73 -10.01 -15.66
N ILE A 87 -5.15 -10.27 -16.91
CA ILE A 87 -4.28 -10.84 -17.96
C ILE A 87 -3.09 -9.94 -18.33
N LEU A 88 -3.10 -8.67 -17.99
CA LEU A 88 -2.00 -7.72 -18.25
C LEU A 88 -0.94 -7.72 -17.14
N THR A 89 -1.21 -8.38 -16.01
CA THR A 89 -0.31 -8.39 -14.85
C THR A 89 1.09 -8.89 -15.23
N GLY A 90 2.13 -8.12 -14.87
CA GLY A 90 3.52 -8.40 -15.18
C GLY A 90 3.95 -8.07 -16.63
N MET A 91 3.02 -7.74 -17.52
CA MET A 91 3.38 -7.34 -18.90
C MET A 91 4.02 -5.96 -18.91
N ASN A 92 4.98 -5.76 -19.85
CA ASN A 92 5.44 -4.42 -20.19
C ASN A 92 4.26 -3.60 -20.77
N LYS A 93 4.12 -2.34 -20.36
CA LYS A 93 2.96 -1.50 -20.73
C LYS A 93 2.86 -1.22 -22.22
N ASP A 94 4.01 -1.08 -22.92
CA ASP A 94 4.02 -0.84 -24.36
C ASP A 94 3.62 -2.11 -25.13
N GLU A 95 4.08 -3.26 -24.68
CA GLU A 95 3.67 -4.56 -25.23
C GLU A 95 2.18 -4.82 -25.02
N ALA A 96 1.67 -4.55 -23.82
CA ALA A 96 0.25 -4.71 -23.49
C ALA A 96 -0.63 -3.81 -24.36
N LYS A 97 -0.23 -2.55 -24.57
CA LYS A 97 -0.94 -1.59 -25.43
C LYS A 97 -1.04 -2.07 -26.89
N GLN A 98 -0.04 -2.78 -27.37
CA GLN A 98 -0.05 -3.34 -28.74
C GLN A 98 -0.92 -4.60 -28.84
N LYS A 99 -0.82 -5.50 -27.86
CA LYS A 99 -1.51 -6.80 -27.90
C LYS A 99 -2.95 -6.77 -27.38
N TYR A 100 -3.23 -5.90 -26.40
CA TYR A 100 -4.49 -5.85 -25.66
C TYR A 100 -5.01 -4.40 -25.50
N PRO A 101 -5.21 -3.65 -26.61
CA PRO A 101 -5.58 -2.24 -26.53
C PRO A 101 -6.94 -2.00 -25.84
N ASN A 102 -7.88 -2.92 -25.97
CA ASN A 102 -9.20 -2.81 -25.35
C ASN A 102 -9.12 -2.97 -23.82
N GLU A 103 -8.34 -3.93 -23.35
CA GLU A 103 -8.11 -4.16 -21.92
C GLU A 103 -7.36 -3.00 -21.28
N VAL A 104 -6.39 -2.42 -22.00
CA VAL A 104 -5.67 -1.21 -21.56
C VAL A 104 -6.62 -0.01 -21.46
N GLU A 105 -7.57 0.10 -22.38
CA GLU A 105 -8.59 1.18 -22.32
C GLU A 105 -9.49 1.06 -21.07
N LEU A 106 -9.86 -0.18 -20.67
CA LEU A 106 -10.66 -0.41 -19.46
C LEU A 106 -9.96 0.10 -18.19
N LEU A 107 -8.61 0.12 -18.15
CA LEU A 107 -7.86 0.56 -16.97
C LEU A 107 -8.02 2.06 -16.66
N LYS A 108 -8.59 2.86 -17.56
CA LYS A 108 -8.83 4.29 -17.34
C LYS A 108 -9.87 4.56 -16.26
N ASP A 109 -10.78 3.62 -16.04
CA ASP A 109 -11.73 3.68 -14.92
C ASP A 109 -11.43 2.53 -13.93
N ARG A 110 -11.18 2.88 -12.68
CA ARG A 110 -10.88 1.92 -11.62
C ARG A 110 -12.01 0.92 -11.32
N LEU A 111 -13.24 1.25 -11.71
CA LEU A 111 -14.41 0.41 -11.52
C LEU A 111 -14.52 -0.68 -12.59
N ASN A 112 -13.86 -0.48 -13.73
CA ASN A 112 -13.78 -1.52 -14.74
C ASN A 112 -12.94 -2.71 -14.24
N THR A 113 -13.29 -3.89 -14.75
CA THR A 113 -12.59 -5.14 -14.42
C THR A 113 -12.08 -5.76 -15.72
N VAL A 114 -10.77 -5.88 -15.83
CA VAL A 114 -10.10 -6.60 -16.91
C VAL A 114 -10.28 -8.10 -16.70
N GLU A 115 -10.19 -8.91 -17.77
CA GLU A 115 -10.26 -10.37 -17.66
C GLU A 115 -9.29 -10.92 -16.60
N LYS A 116 -9.78 -11.76 -15.69
CA LYS A 116 -9.04 -12.34 -14.54
C LYS A 116 -8.57 -11.31 -13.50
N ALA A 117 -9.04 -10.07 -13.57
CA ALA A 117 -8.76 -9.09 -12.53
C ALA A 117 -9.71 -9.24 -11.34
N GLU A 118 -9.27 -8.72 -10.20
CA GLU A 118 -10.11 -8.53 -9.01
C GLU A 118 -11.01 -7.32 -9.20
N SER A 119 -12.29 -7.43 -8.82
CA SER A 119 -13.19 -6.29 -8.83
C SER A 119 -12.73 -5.22 -7.82
N TYR A 120 -13.14 -3.96 -8.06
CA TYR A 120 -12.83 -2.91 -7.10
C TYR A 120 -13.57 -3.11 -5.76
N GLU A 121 -14.79 -3.63 -5.82
CA GLU A 121 -15.63 -3.90 -4.66
C GLU A 121 -15.01 -4.98 -3.76
N ASP A 122 -14.60 -6.12 -4.33
CA ASP A 122 -13.96 -7.20 -3.59
C ASP A 122 -12.64 -6.74 -2.95
N PHE A 123 -11.83 -5.99 -3.71
CA PHE A 123 -10.60 -5.41 -3.23
C PHE A 123 -10.82 -4.46 -2.04
N SER A 124 -11.72 -3.49 -2.20
CA SER A 124 -12.02 -2.50 -1.15
C SER A 124 -12.56 -3.17 0.10
N LYS A 125 -13.47 -4.15 -0.07
CA LYS A 125 -14.05 -4.89 1.03
C LYS A 125 -13.01 -5.68 1.82
N ARG A 126 -12.20 -6.53 1.13
CA ARG A 126 -11.19 -7.35 1.84
C ARG A 126 -10.16 -6.51 2.58
N LEU A 127 -9.82 -5.33 2.02
CA LEU A 127 -8.88 -4.43 2.66
C LEU A 127 -9.49 -3.74 3.89
N ALA A 128 -10.75 -3.30 3.81
CA ALA A 128 -11.46 -2.72 4.95
C ALA A 128 -11.56 -3.74 6.09
N ASP A 129 -11.99 -4.97 5.78
CA ASP A 129 -12.08 -6.07 6.75
C ASP A 129 -10.71 -6.34 7.42
N ALA A 130 -9.62 -6.38 6.64
CA ALA A 130 -8.27 -6.59 7.18
C ALA A 130 -7.77 -5.40 8.03
N PHE A 131 -8.06 -4.16 7.60
CA PHE A 131 -7.69 -2.98 8.37
C PHE A 131 -8.41 -2.95 9.72
N ASP A 132 -9.72 -3.18 9.73
CA ASP A 132 -10.53 -3.22 10.95
C ASP A 132 -10.06 -4.34 11.89
N GLU A 133 -9.79 -5.55 11.35
CA GLU A 133 -9.27 -6.67 12.13
C GLU A 133 -7.94 -6.34 12.81
N ILE A 134 -6.99 -5.75 12.07
CA ILE A 134 -5.69 -5.34 12.61
C ILE A 134 -5.88 -4.27 13.70
N VAL A 135 -6.68 -3.25 13.42
CA VAL A 135 -6.80 -2.08 14.28
C VAL A 135 -7.60 -2.35 15.55
N ASP A 136 -8.61 -3.24 15.47
CA ASP A 136 -9.48 -3.55 16.61
C ASP A 136 -8.91 -4.66 17.51
N ASN A 137 -8.10 -5.58 16.95
CA ASN A 137 -7.53 -6.68 17.72
C ASN A 137 -6.08 -6.44 18.16
N SER A 138 -5.45 -5.36 17.73
CA SER A 138 -4.06 -5.07 18.11
C SER A 138 -3.96 -4.66 19.57
N LYS A 139 -3.07 -5.33 20.31
CA LYS A 139 -2.70 -5.00 21.68
C LYS A 139 -1.61 -3.92 21.79
N TYR A 140 -1.03 -3.52 20.66
CA TYR A 140 0.10 -2.61 20.57
C TYR A 140 -0.37 -1.14 20.54
N VAL A 141 0.46 -0.24 21.04
CA VAL A 141 0.15 1.20 21.05
C VAL A 141 0.64 1.92 19.78
N ALA A 142 1.59 1.34 19.07
CA ALA A 142 2.06 1.84 17.78
C ALA A 142 2.34 0.67 16.81
N ILE A 143 1.69 0.68 15.65
CA ILE A 143 1.77 -0.37 14.63
C ILE A 143 2.16 0.21 13.29
N ALA A 144 2.85 -0.58 12.46
CA ALA A 144 3.02 -0.28 11.04
C ALA A 144 2.23 -1.28 10.18
N ILE A 145 1.66 -0.81 9.08
CA ILE A 145 1.01 -1.62 8.04
C ILE A 145 1.74 -1.34 6.75
N VAL A 146 2.50 -2.31 6.25
CA VAL A 146 3.24 -2.19 4.98
C VAL A 146 2.45 -2.85 3.87
N ALA A 147 2.00 -2.04 2.93
CA ALA A 147 1.14 -2.45 1.84
C ALA A 147 1.52 -1.74 0.51
N HIS A 148 0.54 -1.28 -0.26
CA HIS A 148 0.72 -0.80 -1.63
C HIS A 148 -0.04 0.50 -1.88
N GLY A 149 0.04 1.01 -3.11
CA GLY A 149 -0.63 2.25 -3.50
C GLY A 149 -2.15 2.15 -3.51
N GLY A 150 -2.70 1.05 -4.01
CA GLY A 150 -4.14 0.79 -4.00
C GLY A 150 -4.72 0.77 -2.58
N PRO A 151 -4.16 -0.04 -1.65
CA PRO A 151 -4.53 -0.04 -0.24
C PRO A 151 -4.52 1.35 0.42
N LEU A 152 -3.48 2.15 0.17
CA LEU A 152 -3.42 3.50 0.75
C LEU A 152 -4.51 4.42 0.19
N ARG A 153 -4.85 4.29 -1.10
CA ARG A 153 -5.99 5.03 -1.70
C ARG A 153 -7.34 4.60 -1.11
N VAL A 154 -7.55 3.30 -0.94
CA VAL A 154 -8.78 2.76 -0.30
C VAL A 154 -8.88 3.25 1.15
N LEU A 155 -7.78 3.27 1.90
CA LEU A 155 -7.77 3.81 3.26
C LEU A 155 -8.35 5.23 3.29
N PHE A 156 -7.86 6.14 2.45
CA PHE A 156 -8.32 7.53 2.44
C PHE A 156 -9.74 7.69 1.88
N ARG A 157 -10.04 7.05 0.76
CA ARG A 157 -11.29 7.24 0.04
C ARG A 157 -12.46 6.50 0.67
N ASP A 158 -12.26 5.20 0.98
CA ASP A 158 -13.37 4.31 1.31
C ASP A 158 -13.49 4.03 2.81
N ILE A 159 -12.39 3.92 3.53
CA ILE A 159 -12.38 3.64 4.98
C ILE A 159 -12.52 4.93 5.77
N LEU A 160 -11.61 5.87 5.60
CA LEU A 160 -11.63 7.14 6.33
C LEU A 160 -12.61 8.17 5.73
N LYS A 161 -12.98 8.00 4.45
CA LYS A 161 -13.86 8.92 3.69
C LYS A 161 -13.35 10.36 3.67
N TRP A 162 -12.03 10.52 3.64
CA TRP A 162 -11.37 11.83 3.59
C TRP A 162 -11.15 12.35 2.18
N GLY A 163 -11.27 11.48 1.15
CA GLY A 163 -11.12 11.85 -0.26
C GLY A 163 -9.95 11.16 -0.96
N GLU A 164 -9.55 11.70 -2.10
CA GLU A 164 -8.51 11.10 -2.96
C GLU A 164 -7.12 11.64 -2.63
N ILE A 165 -6.11 10.78 -2.82
CA ILE A 165 -4.70 11.14 -2.77
C ILE A 165 -4.08 11.02 -4.17
N SER A 166 -3.14 11.93 -4.50
CA SER A 166 -2.41 11.92 -5.77
C SER A 166 -0.89 11.89 -5.54
N ASP A 167 -0.16 11.73 -6.63
CA ASP A 167 1.32 11.76 -6.63
C ASP A 167 1.95 10.84 -5.56
N LEU A 168 1.36 9.65 -5.41
CA LEU A 168 1.77 8.69 -4.40
C LEU A 168 3.13 8.08 -4.77
N GLY A 169 4.18 8.52 -4.09
CA GLY A 169 5.55 8.05 -4.23
C GLY A 169 5.81 6.72 -3.53
N ASP A 170 7.00 6.19 -3.77
CA ASP A 170 7.50 4.99 -3.10
C ASP A 170 7.86 5.31 -1.65
N CYS A 171 7.68 4.34 -0.77
CA CYS A 171 7.84 4.53 0.68
C CYS A 171 7.01 5.68 1.27
N ALA A 172 5.99 6.15 0.53
CA ALA A 172 5.02 7.10 1.06
C ALA A 172 4.29 6.51 2.26
N TYR A 173 4.03 7.32 3.28
CA TYR A 173 3.33 6.85 4.47
C TYR A 173 2.42 7.91 5.09
N VAL A 174 1.48 7.43 5.89
CA VAL A 174 0.63 8.25 6.75
C VAL A 174 0.79 7.77 8.21
N GLU A 175 0.89 8.72 9.12
CA GLU A 175 0.78 8.51 10.57
C GLU A 175 -0.61 8.93 11.03
N LEU A 176 -1.39 7.98 11.51
CA LEU A 176 -2.71 8.18 12.07
C LEU A 176 -2.69 7.95 13.58
N GLU A 177 -3.53 8.66 14.30
CA GLU A 177 -3.85 8.36 15.69
C GLU A 177 -5.32 7.90 15.78
N LYS A 178 -5.54 6.69 16.30
CA LYS A 178 -6.87 6.19 16.65
C LYS A 178 -7.18 6.56 18.09
N ILE A 179 -8.25 7.35 18.27
CA ILE A 179 -8.82 7.71 19.57
C ILE A 179 -10.27 7.23 19.54
N ASP A 180 -10.59 6.24 20.35
CA ASP A 180 -11.89 5.54 20.32
C ASP A 180 -12.18 4.97 18.90
N LYS A 181 -13.23 5.47 18.26
CA LYS A 181 -13.64 5.08 16.90
C LYS A 181 -13.25 6.11 15.84
N LYS A 182 -12.47 7.14 16.20
CA LYS A 182 -12.07 8.21 15.28
C LYS A 182 -10.60 8.12 14.94
N PHE A 183 -10.28 8.49 13.69
CA PHE A 183 -8.91 8.64 13.24
C PHE A 183 -8.56 10.10 13.08
N LYS A 184 -7.36 10.46 13.52
CA LYS A 184 -6.76 11.78 13.33
C LYS A 184 -5.50 11.64 12.51
N LEU A 185 -5.33 12.46 11.48
CA LEU A 185 -4.08 12.54 10.75
C LEU A 185 -3.06 13.31 11.57
N ILE A 186 -1.91 12.69 11.82
CA ILE A 186 -0.78 13.30 12.53
C ILE A 186 0.27 13.78 11.53
N HIS A 187 0.62 12.93 10.56
CA HIS A 187 1.63 13.23 9.55
C HIS A 187 1.36 12.46 8.26
N SER A 188 1.85 12.99 7.14
CA SER A 188 1.87 12.28 5.87
C SER A 188 3.07 12.72 5.02
N GLU A 189 3.68 11.79 4.32
CA GLU A 189 4.85 12.01 3.48
C GLU A 189 4.74 11.22 2.17
N GLY A 190 5.24 11.83 1.07
CA GLY A 190 5.34 11.16 -0.21
C GLY A 190 4.07 11.14 -1.06
N PHE A 191 3.06 11.98 -0.75
CA PHE A 191 1.87 12.15 -1.59
C PHE A 191 1.18 13.49 -1.37
N ASN A 192 0.35 13.89 -2.34
CA ASN A 192 -0.49 15.08 -2.26
C ASN A 192 -1.92 14.72 -1.83
N ARG A 193 -2.56 15.61 -1.11
CA ARG A 193 -3.94 15.49 -0.64
C ARG A 193 -4.79 16.58 -1.28
N ASN A 194 -5.87 16.19 -1.92
CA ASN A 194 -6.80 17.12 -2.59
C ASN A 194 -8.07 17.32 -1.75
N PHE A 195 -7.96 17.26 -0.41
CA PHE A 195 -9.09 17.37 0.51
C PHE A 195 -8.70 18.00 1.85
N GLN A 196 -9.69 18.55 2.56
CA GLN A 196 -9.55 18.99 3.95
C GLN A 196 -9.96 17.84 4.89
N ILE A 197 -9.15 17.61 5.92
CA ILE A 197 -9.45 16.59 6.93
C ILE A 197 -10.58 17.13 7.79
N PRO A 198 -11.65 16.37 8.06
CA PRO A 198 -12.68 16.74 9.01
C PRO A 198 -12.05 17.02 10.39
N SER A 199 -12.40 18.14 10.97
CA SER A 199 -11.95 18.58 12.31
C SER A 199 -12.45 17.67 13.42
#